data_d488f19610ed21e22e6932ff7304dff6
#
_entry.id   d488f19610ed21e22e6932ff7304dff6
#
_cell.length_a   1.000
_cell.length_b   1.000
_cell.length_c   1.000
_cell.angle_alpha   90.00
_cell.angle_beta   90.00
_cell.angle_gamma   90.00
#
_symmetry.space_group_name_H-M   'P 1'
#
loop_
_entity.id
_entity.type
_entity.pdbx_description
1 polymer ?
#
loop_
_entity_poly.entity_id
_entity_poly.type
_entity_poly.pdbx_seq_one_letter_code
_entity_poly.pdbx_strand_id
1 'polypeptide(L)'
;MIIRWICEKCSKKWIYPVEKCIYCKGNIIKQKGAKLKVAGVTKVFIPSPMHPIIPYKILLLQDEHGNRMPKKTMKDYKIGDEYTEQKAKTQDAVAVIKVKYDIYEAIKEALSLVNSLDVKKGDKILIKPSIIAPAYPYQAVNTNPNFTDGVLRVLLELGINKGDIIVAEQALIGSDANDAASKAGILEICKKHGVGFADISKGPFEEIESEGYKFKVFKEALKRKIINIPIMKTNFQIGLSGALENLSRLTDNQTQRDMFYDDIEQTLPKLAKAISVFTIADATNGLQGQGPLALGEPAFLNYVLAGKNPAALDAIFCEATMLKMPMYIASSLNIEPKDIEIVGNELDALKYPIKRPDPNDTPHPDIKVIDGKACPACLNLLYSLTSKLVGLRGQEINIVIGPCITPEMVYNKGRVVILGDCAVRKAGEMRIDAAKIDEKTDAVEQLVLLKKLLETEGKPRITPVDKVKSKMTKLLSKVIR
;
A
#
# COMPACT_ATOMS: atom_id res chain seq x y z
N MET A 1 1.98 19.22 16.07
CA MET A 1 2.17 20.67 16.40
C MET A 1 1.13 21.46 15.64
N ILE A 2 0.31 22.24 16.31
CA ILE A 2 -0.79 22.95 15.65
C ILE A 2 -0.27 24.15 14.91
N ILE A 3 -0.62 24.22 13.63
CA ILE A 3 -0.24 25.33 12.74
C ILE A 3 -1.27 26.45 12.89
N ARG A 4 -0.80 27.66 12.93
CA ARG A 4 -1.62 28.87 12.87
C ARG A 4 -1.45 29.52 11.50
N TRP A 5 -2.55 29.87 10.87
CA TRP A 5 -2.62 30.62 9.62
C TRP A 5 -2.84 32.09 9.96
N ILE A 6 -1.98 32.99 9.49
CA ILE A 6 -2.02 34.39 9.82
C ILE A 6 -2.07 35.23 8.54
N CYS A 7 -2.99 36.18 8.47
CA CYS A 7 -3.04 37.12 7.37
C CYS A 7 -1.92 38.19 7.52
N GLU A 8 -1.07 38.32 6.51
CA GLU A 8 -0.01 39.34 6.50
C GLU A 8 -0.54 40.77 6.52
N LYS A 9 -1.74 40.99 5.92
CA LYS A 9 -2.31 42.35 5.80
C LYS A 9 -3.10 42.79 7.02
N CYS A 10 -3.94 41.94 7.63
CA CYS A 10 -4.80 42.33 8.73
C CYS A 10 -4.56 41.55 10.03
N SER A 11 -3.51 40.72 10.07
CA SER A 11 -3.05 39.95 11.23
C SER A 11 -4.09 39.02 11.87
N LYS A 12 -5.22 38.80 11.20
CA LYS A 12 -6.20 37.82 11.66
C LYS A 12 -5.61 36.41 11.59
N LYS A 13 -6.00 35.55 12.54
CA LYS A 13 -5.36 34.26 12.80
C LYS A 13 -6.44 33.16 12.82
N TRP A 14 -6.05 31.96 12.33
CA TRP A 14 -6.89 30.75 12.34
C TRP A 14 -6.04 29.56 12.76
N ILE A 15 -6.66 28.53 13.33
CA ILE A 15 -6.04 27.22 13.65
C ILE A 15 -6.50 26.11 12.69
N TYR A 16 -7.03 26.51 11.54
CA TYR A 16 -7.42 25.66 10.42
C TYR A 16 -6.95 26.30 9.11
N PRO A 17 -6.77 25.50 8.03
CA PRO A 17 -6.28 26.00 6.75
C PRO A 17 -7.14 27.11 6.18
N VAL A 18 -6.49 28.18 5.73
CA VAL A 18 -7.11 29.28 5.00
C VAL A 18 -6.14 29.66 3.88
N GLU A 19 -6.58 29.61 2.63
CA GLU A 19 -5.73 29.93 1.47
C GLU A 19 -5.51 31.43 1.32
N LYS A 20 -6.57 32.23 1.50
CA LYS A 20 -6.53 33.70 1.50
C LYS A 20 -7.40 34.22 2.64
N CYS A 21 -7.03 35.39 3.15
CA CYS A 21 -7.80 36.03 4.20
C CYS A 21 -9.26 36.22 3.78
N ILE A 22 -10.18 35.65 4.53
CA ILE A 22 -11.65 35.78 4.25
C ILE A 22 -12.14 37.22 4.36
N TYR A 23 -11.44 38.06 5.12
CA TYR A 23 -11.83 39.46 5.37
C TYR A 23 -11.21 40.47 4.39
N CYS A 24 -9.91 40.38 4.13
CA CYS A 24 -9.19 41.39 3.32
C CYS A 24 -8.53 40.80 2.06
N LYS A 25 -8.71 39.52 1.78
CA LYS A 25 -8.13 38.76 0.65
C LYS A 25 -6.59 38.78 0.61
N GLY A 26 -5.92 39.22 1.71
CA GLY A 26 -4.46 39.22 1.86
C GLY A 26 -3.90 37.80 1.90
N ASN A 27 -2.59 37.68 1.67
CA ASN A 27 -1.87 36.40 1.73
C ASN A 27 -1.81 35.87 3.16
N ILE A 28 -1.65 34.57 3.26
CA ILE A 28 -1.60 33.83 4.53
C ILE A 28 -0.20 33.26 4.72
N ILE A 29 0.38 33.53 5.89
CA ILE A 29 1.59 32.88 6.37
C ILE A 29 1.24 31.82 7.43
N LYS A 30 2.09 30.79 7.55
CA LYS A 30 1.94 29.71 8.51
C LYS A 30 2.93 29.87 9.66
N GLN A 31 2.43 29.81 10.89
CA GLN A 31 3.23 29.84 12.11
C GLN A 31 2.99 28.57 12.91
N LYS A 32 4.06 27.92 13.41
CA LYS A 32 3.97 26.75 14.27
C LYS A 32 3.77 27.16 15.73
N GLY A 33 3.07 26.32 16.51
CA GLY A 33 3.08 26.41 17.97
C GLY A 33 1.90 27.15 18.60
N ALA A 34 0.67 27.00 18.09
CA ALA A 34 -0.51 27.46 18.82
C ALA A 34 -0.66 26.70 20.16
N LYS A 35 -0.82 27.45 21.27
CA LYS A 35 -1.22 26.88 22.56
C LYS A 35 -2.72 26.70 22.58
N LEU A 36 -3.18 25.52 22.98
CA LEU A 36 -4.60 25.21 23.01
C LEU A 36 -5.06 24.85 24.42
N LYS A 37 -6.27 25.29 24.74
CA LYS A 37 -6.99 24.88 25.95
C LYS A 37 -8.30 24.19 25.57
N VAL A 38 -8.73 23.29 26.41
CA VAL A 38 -10.03 22.64 26.29
C VAL A 38 -11.11 23.62 26.71
N ALA A 39 -11.89 24.11 25.74
CA ALA A 39 -13.01 25.04 25.99
C ALA A 39 -14.35 24.32 26.20
N GLY A 40 -14.44 23.04 25.81
CA GLY A 40 -15.62 22.21 26.01
C GLY A 40 -15.33 20.74 25.76
N VAL A 41 -16.13 19.87 26.37
CA VAL A 41 -16.04 18.41 26.24
C VAL A 41 -17.45 17.85 26.08
N THR A 42 -17.64 16.95 25.13
CA THR A 42 -18.85 16.14 25.02
C THR A 42 -18.50 14.67 24.83
N LYS A 43 -19.38 13.77 25.28
CA LYS A 43 -19.23 12.32 25.16
C LYS A 43 -20.22 11.78 24.14
N VAL A 44 -19.76 10.97 23.22
CA VAL A 44 -20.57 10.39 22.14
C VAL A 44 -20.76 8.90 22.42
N PHE A 45 -22.02 8.47 22.42
CA PHE A 45 -22.42 7.08 22.69
C PHE A 45 -23.07 6.40 21.49
N ILE A 46 -23.31 7.13 20.39
CA ILE A 46 -23.91 6.59 19.19
C ILE A 46 -22.82 6.44 18.13
N PRO A 47 -22.57 5.22 17.62
CA PRO A 47 -21.58 5.02 16.59
C PRO A 47 -22.03 5.60 15.26
N SER A 48 -21.05 5.91 14.40
CA SER A 48 -21.27 6.22 12.99
C SER A 48 -20.36 5.37 12.14
N PRO A 49 -20.62 5.23 10.83
CA PRO A 49 -19.75 4.48 9.92
C PRO A 49 -18.29 4.95 9.96
N MET A 50 -18.08 6.27 10.16
CA MET A 50 -16.73 6.86 10.27
C MET A 50 -16.12 6.77 11.68
N HIS A 51 -16.91 6.44 12.70
CA HIS A 51 -16.51 6.38 14.10
C HIS A 51 -17.24 5.23 14.79
N PRO A 52 -16.91 3.95 14.46
CA PRO A 52 -17.64 2.79 14.94
C PRO A 52 -17.36 2.46 16.41
N ILE A 53 -16.21 2.89 16.94
CA ILE A 53 -15.81 2.59 18.33
C ILE A 53 -16.31 3.69 19.26
N ILE A 54 -17.09 3.30 20.24
CA ILE A 54 -17.73 4.15 21.26
C ILE A 54 -17.50 3.58 22.67
N PRO A 55 -17.65 4.39 23.75
CA PRO A 55 -17.84 5.83 23.71
C PRO A 55 -16.53 6.58 23.39
N TYR A 56 -16.65 7.72 22.74
CA TYR A 56 -15.53 8.64 22.57
C TYR A 56 -15.93 10.06 22.99
N LYS A 57 -14.93 10.94 23.13
CA LYS A 57 -15.13 12.34 23.47
C LYS A 57 -14.75 13.25 22.31
N ILE A 58 -15.42 14.37 22.22
CA ILE A 58 -15.04 15.48 21.36
C ILE A 58 -14.67 16.65 22.26
N LEU A 59 -13.44 17.10 22.15
CA LEU A 59 -12.96 18.32 22.77
C LEU A 59 -13.24 19.49 21.83
N LEU A 60 -13.66 20.61 22.36
CA LEU A 60 -13.59 21.89 21.71
C LEU A 60 -12.30 22.56 22.17
N LEU A 61 -11.27 22.56 21.33
CA LEU A 61 -10.00 23.21 21.61
C LEU A 61 -10.04 24.67 21.18
N GLN A 62 -9.51 25.56 22.00
CA GLN A 62 -9.47 26.99 21.73
C GLN A 62 -8.04 27.52 21.92
N ASP A 63 -7.59 28.36 20.98
CA ASP A 63 -6.32 29.07 21.09
C ASP A 63 -6.46 30.40 21.89
N GLU A 64 -5.33 31.06 22.15
CA GLU A 64 -5.26 32.34 22.83
C GLU A 64 -5.93 33.51 22.09
N HIS A 65 -6.33 33.29 20.83
CA HIS A 65 -7.05 34.25 19.96
C HIS A 65 -8.52 33.96 19.81
N GLY A 66 -9.06 32.96 20.57
CA GLY A 66 -10.44 32.56 20.51
C GLY A 66 -10.82 31.66 19.33
N ASN A 67 -9.88 31.23 18.49
CA ASN A 67 -10.16 30.29 17.42
C ASN A 67 -10.41 28.89 17.99
N ARG A 68 -11.41 28.22 17.46
CA ARG A 68 -11.87 26.91 17.98
C ARG A 68 -11.78 25.83 16.95
N MET A 69 -11.46 24.60 17.40
CA MET A 69 -11.48 23.39 16.57
C MET A 69 -11.94 22.16 17.35
N PRO A 70 -12.71 21.25 16.76
CA PRO A 70 -13.04 19.98 17.40
C PRO A 70 -11.85 19.01 17.33
N LYS A 71 -11.67 18.20 18.36
CA LYS A 71 -10.71 17.10 18.39
C LYS A 71 -11.36 15.88 19.04
N LYS A 72 -11.38 14.73 18.33
CA LYS A 72 -11.79 13.44 18.90
C LYS A 72 -10.69 12.91 19.80
N THR A 73 -11.07 12.33 20.96
CA THR A 73 -10.15 11.69 21.91
C THR A 73 -10.86 10.56 22.66
N MET A 74 -10.08 9.59 23.14
CA MET A 74 -10.53 8.57 24.10
C MET A 74 -10.15 8.94 25.54
N LYS A 75 -9.18 9.86 25.71
CA LYS A 75 -8.67 10.32 27.01
C LYS A 75 -9.66 11.23 27.74
N ASP A 76 -9.51 11.30 29.03
CA ASP A 76 -10.26 12.25 29.86
C ASP A 76 -9.55 13.60 29.90
N TYR A 77 -10.32 14.65 29.61
CA TYR A 77 -9.94 16.04 29.73
C TYR A 77 -11.03 16.80 30.46
N LYS A 78 -10.61 17.83 31.20
CA LYS A 78 -11.51 18.80 31.84
C LYS A 78 -11.45 20.14 31.08
N ILE A 79 -12.50 20.92 31.18
CA ILE A 79 -12.48 22.29 30.65
C ILE A 79 -11.40 23.07 31.37
N GLY A 80 -10.56 23.77 30.62
CA GLY A 80 -9.39 24.50 31.10
C GLY A 80 -8.06 23.76 30.94
N ASP A 81 -8.06 22.44 30.72
CA ASP A 81 -6.83 21.67 30.51
C ASP A 81 -6.07 22.20 29.29
N GLU A 82 -4.74 22.17 29.37
CA GLU A 82 -3.90 22.44 28.22
C GLU A 82 -3.84 21.21 27.30
N TYR A 83 -3.98 21.46 26.01
CA TYR A 83 -3.82 20.43 24.98
C TYR A 83 -2.47 20.59 24.29
N THR A 84 -1.60 19.60 24.46
CA THR A 84 -0.25 19.57 23.85
C THR A 84 -0.07 18.34 23.00
N GLU A 85 0.50 18.49 21.80
CA GLU A 85 0.97 17.40 20.97
C GLU A 85 2.44 17.11 21.28
N GLN A 86 2.73 15.88 21.68
CA GLN A 86 4.08 15.45 22.01
C GLN A 86 4.85 15.09 20.72
N LYS A 87 6.13 15.50 20.67
CA LYS A 87 7.08 15.00 19.66
C LYS A 87 7.60 13.62 20.07
N ALA A 88 7.99 12.84 19.07
CA ALA A 88 8.63 11.54 19.27
C ALA A 88 9.92 11.68 20.08
N LYS A 89 10.13 10.75 21.00
CA LYS A 89 11.32 10.62 21.83
C LYS A 89 12.22 9.50 21.33
N THR A 90 11.63 8.47 20.69
CA THR A 90 12.34 7.30 20.19
C THR A 90 12.51 7.33 18.66
N GLN A 91 13.44 6.52 18.15
CA GLN A 91 13.66 6.36 16.69
C GLN A 91 12.56 5.52 16.03
N ASP A 92 11.95 4.62 16.78
CA ASP A 92 10.89 3.70 16.31
C ASP A 92 9.48 4.30 16.45
N ALA A 93 9.39 5.57 16.87
CA ALA A 93 8.12 6.25 17.00
C ALA A 93 7.37 6.34 15.68
N VAL A 94 6.06 6.17 15.73
CA VAL A 94 5.14 6.29 14.60
C VAL A 94 4.22 7.49 14.81
N ALA A 95 4.25 8.43 13.85
CA ALA A 95 3.24 9.48 13.78
C ALA A 95 1.98 8.93 13.12
N VAL A 96 0.83 9.20 13.73
CA VAL A 96 -0.48 8.84 13.19
C VAL A 96 -1.32 10.11 13.09
N ILE A 97 -1.60 10.58 11.87
CA ILE A 97 -2.27 11.86 11.64
C ILE A 97 -3.54 11.68 10.83
N LYS A 98 -4.67 11.99 11.41
CA LYS A 98 -5.96 12.08 10.70
C LYS A 98 -5.92 13.22 9.69
N VAL A 99 -6.20 12.92 8.43
CA VAL A 99 -6.35 13.95 7.40
C VAL A 99 -7.64 14.72 7.67
N LYS A 100 -7.53 16.01 7.94
CA LYS A 100 -8.67 16.89 8.25
C LYS A 100 -9.13 17.66 7.02
N TYR A 101 -8.18 18.22 6.27
CA TYR A 101 -8.45 19.13 5.17
C TYR A 101 -7.66 18.77 3.91
N ASP A 102 -6.35 18.50 4.05
CA ASP A 102 -5.43 18.29 2.96
C ASP A 102 -4.39 17.21 3.36
N ILE A 103 -4.10 16.30 2.46
CA ILE A 103 -3.10 15.24 2.62
C ILE A 103 -1.71 15.84 2.84
N TYR A 104 -1.35 16.88 2.10
CA TYR A 104 -0.05 17.56 2.22
C TYR A 104 0.16 18.13 3.64
N GLU A 105 -0.85 18.79 4.22
CA GLU A 105 -0.74 19.31 5.59
C GLU A 105 -0.62 18.18 6.62
N ALA A 106 -1.34 17.07 6.42
CA ALA A 106 -1.23 15.90 7.28
C ALA A 106 0.16 15.25 7.21
N ILE A 107 0.75 15.16 6.03
CA ILE A 107 2.14 14.70 5.85
C ILE A 107 3.11 15.62 6.59
N LYS A 108 2.98 16.94 6.45
CA LYS A 108 3.84 17.90 7.18
C LYS A 108 3.69 17.80 8.69
N GLU A 109 2.45 17.63 9.18
CA GLU A 109 2.19 17.43 10.61
C GLU A 109 2.89 16.15 11.08
N ALA A 110 2.72 15.02 10.38
CA ALA A 110 3.35 13.74 10.72
C ALA A 110 4.89 13.87 10.79
N LEU A 111 5.50 14.43 9.75
CA LEU A 111 6.95 14.63 9.68
C LEU A 111 7.48 15.56 10.77
N SER A 112 6.67 16.53 11.23
CA SER A 112 7.07 17.44 12.31
C SER A 112 7.13 16.77 13.68
N LEU A 113 6.45 15.62 13.86
CA LEU A 113 6.34 14.91 15.13
C LEU A 113 7.41 13.81 15.27
N VAL A 114 7.84 13.17 14.19
CA VAL A 114 8.83 12.06 14.19
C VAL A 114 10.27 12.50 13.93
N ASN A 115 10.71 13.61 14.51
CA ASN A 115 12.10 14.11 14.42
C ASN A 115 12.67 14.13 13.00
N SER A 116 11.83 14.53 12.05
CA SER A 116 12.10 14.87 10.67
C SER A 116 12.65 13.76 9.75
N LEU A 117 12.23 13.87 8.54
CA LEU A 117 12.88 13.30 7.37
C LEU A 117 14.33 13.83 7.34
N ASP A 118 15.30 12.94 7.53
CA ASP A 118 16.72 13.31 7.48
C ASP A 118 17.16 13.52 6.03
N VAL A 119 16.65 14.59 5.42
CA VAL A 119 17.02 15.01 4.05
C VAL A 119 17.43 16.46 4.03
N LYS A 120 18.44 16.79 3.21
CA LYS A 120 18.99 18.12 3.05
C LYS A 120 19.27 18.41 1.57
N LYS A 121 19.40 19.68 1.24
CA LYS A 121 19.79 20.13 -0.11
C LYS A 121 21.03 19.37 -0.59
N GLY A 122 20.98 18.83 -1.79
CA GLY A 122 22.02 18.02 -2.42
C GLY A 122 21.87 16.51 -2.22
N ASP A 123 20.97 16.05 -1.36
CA ASP A 123 20.65 14.64 -1.26
C ASP A 123 19.90 14.15 -2.52
N LYS A 124 20.27 12.96 -2.97
CA LYS A 124 19.52 12.25 -4.01
C LYS A 124 18.42 11.41 -3.39
N ILE A 125 17.20 11.54 -3.87
CA ILE A 125 16.00 10.92 -3.29
C ILE A 125 15.39 9.93 -4.28
N LEU A 126 14.99 8.77 -3.77
CA LEU A 126 14.11 7.84 -4.44
C LEU A 126 12.79 7.79 -3.68
N ILE A 127 11.70 8.20 -4.33
CA ILE A 127 10.35 8.01 -3.81
C ILE A 127 9.84 6.66 -4.32
N LYS A 128 9.47 5.78 -3.39
CA LYS A 128 8.97 4.43 -3.68
C LYS A 128 7.47 4.33 -3.36
N PRO A 129 6.56 4.65 -4.29
CA PRO A 129 5.14 4.38 -4.10
C PRO A 129 4.86 2.87 -4.14
N SER A 130 3.61 2.48 -3.97
CA SER A 130 3.10 1.15 -4.33
C SER A 130 2.28 1.29 -5.60
N ILE A 131 2.78 0.79 -6.74
CA ILE A 131 2.08 0.80 -8.02
C ILE A 131 2.17 -0.61 -8.61
N ILE A 132 1.17 -1.43 -8.30
CA ILE A 132 1.24 -2.88 -8.58
C ILE A 132 0.51 -3.30 -9.86
N ALA A 133 -0.50 -2.56 -10.29
CA ALA A 133 -1.27 -2.88 -11.48
C ALA A 133 -1.91 -1.63 -12.10
N PRO A 134 -2.29 -1.67 -13.39
CA PRO A 134 -3.05 -0.59 -14.02
C PRO A 134 -4.44 -0.44 -13.39
N ALA A 135 -4.54 0.43 -12.38
CA ALA A 135 -5.77 0.69 -11.62
C ALA A 135 -5.97 2.20 -11.40
N TYR A 136 -7.21 2.64 -11.42
CA TYR A 136 -7.56 4.04 -11.14
C TYR A 136 -7.46 4.37 -9.65
N PRO A 137 -7.23 5.64 -9.27
CA PRO A 137 -7.05 6.04 -7.87
C PRO A 137 -8.21 5.63 -6.94
N TYR A 138 -9.45 5.66 -7.42
CA TYR A 138 -10.64 5.29 -6.63
C TYR A 138 -10.69 3.79 -6.26
N GLN A 139 -9.91 2.94 -6.93
CA GLN A 139 -9.84 1.50 -6.63
C GLN A 139 -8.93 1.19 -5.44
N ALA A 140 -8.15 2.16 -4.95
CA ALA A 140 -7.23 2.03 -3.82
C ALA A 140 -6.19 0.88 -3.95
N VAL A 141 -5.86 0.49 -5.17
CA VAL A 141 -4.84 -0.55 -5.46
C VAL A 141 -3.43 0.03 -5.39
N ASN A 142 -3.29 1.29 -5.83
CA ASN A 142 -2.02 2.01 -5.92
C ASN A 142 -2.00 3.22 -4.99
N THR A 143 -0.82 3.68 -4.59
CA THR A 143 -0.64 4.92 -3.82
C THR A 143 -1.40 6.07 -4.47
N ASN A 144 -2.13 6.83 -3.67
CA ASN A 144 -2.92 7.96 -4.12
C ASN A 144 -2.02 9.02 -4.79
N PRO A 145 -2.33 9.49 -6.00
CA PRO A 145 -1.52 10.51 -6.67
C PRO A 145 -1.42 11.82 -5.87
N ASN A 146 -2.48 12.22 -5.14
CA ASN A 146 -2.43 13.39 -4.25
C ASN A 146 -1.49 13.16 -3.06
N PHE A 147 -1.29 11.91 -2.63
CA PHE A 147 -0.32 11.57 -1.60
C PHE A 147 1.11 11.74 -2.13
N THR A 148 1.38 11.26 -3.32
CA THR A 148 2.67 11.45 -4.00
C THR A 148 2.94 12.94 -4.27
N ASP A 149 1.94 13.71 -4.69
CA ASP A 149 2.00 15.18 -4.83
C ASP A 149 2.40 15.85 -3.51
N GLY A 150 1.75 15.46 -2.42
CA GLY A 150 2.03 15.98 -1.07
C GLY A 150 3.47 15.72 -0.64
N VAL A 151 4.01 14.52 -0.85
CA VAL A 151 5.40 14.19 -0.52
C VAL A 151 6.38 14.97 -1.38
N LEU A 152 6.14 15.08 -2.69
CA LEU A 152 6.98 15.87 -3.60
C LEU A 152 7.02 17.34 -3.20
N ARG A 153 5.88 17.93 -2.87
CA ARG A 153 5.81 19.32 -2.38
C ARG A 153 6.65 19.52 -1.13
N VAL A 154 6.59 18.61 -0.17
CA VAL A 154 7.40 18.67 1.05
C VAL A 154 8.90 18.64 0.73
N LEU A 155 9.34 17.72 -0.15
CA LEU A 155 10.76 17.62 -0.52
C LEU A 155 11.27 18.88 -1.23
N LEU A 156 10.48 19.43 -2.14
CA LEU A 156 10.81 20.66 -2.85
C LEU A 156 10.87 21.87 -1.88
N GLU A 157 9.96 21.94 -0.91
CA GLU A 157 10.01 22.99 0.15
C GLU A 157 11.22 22.85 1.07
N LEU A 158 11.75 21.64 1.28
CA LEU A 158 13.00 21.38 1.99
C LEU A 158 14.25 21.72 1.16
N GLY A 159 14.07 22.19 -0.08
CA GLY A 159 15.14 22.62 -0.97
C GLY A 159 15.82 21.49 -1.75
N ILE A 160 15.23 20.31 -1.81
CA ILE A 160 15.72 19.23 -2.69
C ILE A 160 15.45 19.64 -4.14
N ASN A 161 16.46 19.54 -5.01
CA ASN A 161 16.27 19.84 -6.41
C ASN A 161 15.43 18.77 -7.09
N LYS A 162 14.53 19.15 -7.99
CA LYS A 162 13.70 18.21 -8.77
C LYS A 162 14.52 17.18 -9.57
N GLY A 163 15.70 17.56 -10.06
CA GLY A 163 16.61 16.65 -10.78
C GLY A 163 17.27 15.59 -9.88
N ASP A 164 17.28 15.81 -8.56
CA ASP A 164 17.80 14.84 -7.58
C ASP A 164 16.73 13.87 -7.08
N ILE A 165 15.46 14.06 -7.48
CA ILE A 165 14.32 13.21 -7.10
C ILE A 165 13.95 12.30 -8.27
N ILE A 166 13.81 10.99 -7.99
CA ILE A 166 13.15 10.04 -8.88
C ILE A 166 12.00 9.36 -8.15
N VAL A 167 10.91 9.14 -8.85
CA VAL A 167 9.84 8.22 -8.42
C VAL A 167 10.12 6.89 -9.11
N ALA A 168 10.18 5.79 -8.37
CA ALA A 168 10.54 4.51 -8.96
C ALA A 168 9.63 3.39 -8.45
N GLU A 169 9.16 2.54 -9.36
CA GLU A 169 8.36 1.37 -9.04
C GLU A 169 8.47 0.32 -10.14
N GLN A 170 8.14 -0.92 -9.81
CA GLN A 170 7.81 -1.95 -10.78
C GLN A 170 6.41 -2.50 -10.52
N ALA A 171 5.65 -2.72 -11.59
CA ALA A 171 4.37 -3.40 -11.49
C ALA A 171 4.55 -4.90 -11.19
N LEU A 172 3.45 -5.59 -10.88
CA LEU A 172 3.45 -7.05 -10.82
C LEU A 172 4.00 -7.66 -12.11
N ILE A 173 4.67 -8.78 -12.00
CA ILE A 173 5.16 -9.56 -13.15
C ILE A 173 3.99 -9.77 -14.14
N GLY A 174 4.22 -9.43 -15.40
CA GLY A 174 3.19 -9.46 -16.44
C GLY A 174 2.39 -8.16 -16.61
N SER A 175 2.66 -7.11 -15.80
CA SER A 175 2.10 -5.76 -15.96
C SER A 175 3.19 -4.77 -16.35
N ASP A 176 2.85 -3.76 -17.15
CA ASP A 176 3.77 -2.66 -17.48
C ASP A 176 3.72 -1.57 -16.41
N ALA A 177 4.89 -1.16 -15.90
CA ALA A 177 4.99 -0.19 -14.81
C ALA A 177 4.58 1.22 -15.26
N ASN A 178 4.84 1.61 -16.52
CA ASN A 178 4.44 2.92 -17.03
C ASN A 178 2.92 2.98 -17.25
N ASP A 179 2.29 1.91 -17.75
CA ASP A 179 0.83 1.82 -17.89
C ASP A 179 0.16 1.89 -16.49
N ALA A 180 0.71 1.15 -15.52
CA ALA A 180 0.23 1.19 -14.14
C ALA A 180 0.37 2.58 -13.50
N ALA A 181 1.52 3.23 -13.65
CA ALA A 181 1.79 4.57 -13.12
C ALA A 181 0.95 5.65 -13.82
N SER A 182 0.74 5.51 -15.14
CA SER A 182 -0.13 6.41 -15.91
C SER A 182 -1.57 6.33 -15.41
N LYS A 183 -2.11 5.11 -15.30
CA LYS A 183 -3.49 4.91 -14.88
C LYS A 183 -3.75 5.29 -13.43
N ALA A 184 -2.73 5.13 -12.58
CA ALA A 184 -2.74 5.60 -11.19
C ALA A 184 -2.62 7.14 -11.06
N GLY A 185 -2.34 7.87 -12.15
CA GLY A 185 -2.14 9.32 -12.14
C GLY A 185 -0.76 9.76 -11.64
N ILE A 186 0.16 8.82 -11.37
CA ILE A 186 1.49 9.14 -10.82
C ILE A 186 2.39 9.81 -11.87
N LEU A 187 2.33 9.39 -13.14
CA LEU A 187 3.11 10.03 -14.20
C LEU A 187 2.72 11.49 -14.41
N GLU A 188 1.44 11.84 -14.26
CA GLU A 188 0.98 13.24 -14.32
C GLU A 188 1.56 14.07 -13.17
N ILE A 189 1.61 13.50 -11.97
CA ILE A 189 2.23 14.16 -10.81
C ILE A 189 3.75 14.34 -11.03
N CYS A 190 4.45 13.33 -11.53
CA CYS A 190 5.87 13.43 -11.89
C CYS A 190 6.10 14.55 -12.91
N LYS A 191 5.30 14.61 -13.98
CA LYS A 191 5.37 15.67 -15.00
C LYS A 191 5.08 17.05 -14.40
N LYS A 192 4.05 17.19 -13.57
CA LYS A 192 3.67 18.43 -12.87
C LYS A 192 4.86 19.04 -12.10
N HIS A 193 5.62 18.21 -11.40
CA HIS A 193 6.76 18.64 -10.60
C HIS A 193 8.10 18.64 -11.35
N GLY A 194 8.15 18.11 -12.57
CA GLY A 194 9.36 17.96 -13.38
C GLY A 194 10.37 16.98 -12.77
N VAL A 195 9.86 15.90 -12.13
CA VAL A 195 10.66 14.78 -11.60
C VAL A 195 10.56 13.55 -12.51
N GLY A 196 11.61 12.70 -12.52
CA GLY A 196 11.65 11.50 -13.33
C GLY A 196 10.84 10.35 -12.73
N PHE A 197 10.33 9.46 -13.60
CA PHE A 197 9.80 8.14 -13.23
C PHE A 197 10.74 7.04 -13.78
N ALA A 198 11.06 6.05 -12.96
CA ALA A 198 11.89 4.91 -13.34
C ALA A 198 11.13 3.58 -13.13
N ASP A 199 11.12 2.75 -14.17
CA ASP A 199 10.65 1.38 -14.10
C ASP A 199 11.76 0.50 -13.52
N ILE A 200 11.61 0.08 -12.27
CA ILE A 200 12.59 -0.73 -11.55
C ILE A 200 12.85 -2.07 -12.25
N SER A 201 11.83 -2.66 -12.93
CA SER A 201 11.98 -3.95 -13.60
C SER A 201 13.07 -3.96 -14.69
N LYS A 202 13.45 -2.79 -15.18
CA LYS A 202 14.50 -2.61 -16.20
C LYS A 202 15.91 -2.51 -15.61
N GLY A 203 16.05 -2.48 -14.29
CA GLY A 203 17.33 -2.36 -13.61
C GLY A 203 18.07 -1.04 -13.90
N PRO A 204 19.40 -0.99 -13.75
CA PRO A 204 20.28 -2.10 -13.35
C PRO A 204 20.11 -2.49 -11.89
N PHE A 205 20.48 -3.75 -11.58
CA PHE A 205 20.47 -4.31 -10.24
C PHE A 205 21.89 -4.54 -9.72
N GLU A 206 22.03 -4.57 -8.41
CA GLU A 206 23.27 -4.89 -7.71
C GLU A 206 22.96 -5.92 -6.62
N GLU A 207 23.81 -6.95 -6.47
CA GLU A 207 23.64 -7.98 -5.45
C GLU A 207 24.11 -7.46 -4.09
N ILE A 208 23.25 -7.59 -3.09
CA ILE A 208 23.58 -7.37 -1.68
C ILE A 208 23.26 -8.62 -0.89
N GLU A 209 23.91 -8.80 0.25
CA GLU A 209 23.68 -9.92 1.16
C GLU A 209 23.19 -9.41 2.51
N SER A 210 22.20 -10.08 3.07
CA SER A 210 21.70 -9.84 4.43
C SER A 210 21.31 -11.15 5.09
N GLU A 211 21.90 -11.44 6.25
CA GLU A 211 21.64 -12.65 7.04
C GLU A 211 21.67 -13.94 6.22
N GLY A 212 22.69 -14.06 5.35
CA GLY A 212 22.92 -15.22 4.50
C GLY A 212 21.98 -15.34 3.30
N TYR A 213 21.17 -14.31 3.02
CA TYR A 213 20.30 -14.25 1.84
C TYR A 213 20.77 -13.18 0.85
N LYS A 214 20.79 -13.51 -0.44
CA LYS A 214 21.24 -12.63 -1.51
C LYS A 214 20.05 -11.98 -2.22
N PHE A 215 20.09 -10.65 -2.36
CA PHE A 215 19.08 -9.86 -3.00
C PHE A 215 19.68 -9.06 -4.16
N LYS A 216 19.09 -9.15 -5.35
CA LYS A 216 19.41 -8.24 -6.45
C LYS A 216 18.53 -7.00 -6.35
N VAL A 217 19.08 -5.92 -5.84
CA VAL A 217 18.38 -4.67 -5.54
C VAL A 217 18.61 -3.64 -6.64
N PHE A 218 17.62 -2.85 -6.95
CA PHE A 218 17.72 -1.73 -7.91
C PHE A 218 18.84 -0.78 -7.50
N LYS A 219 19.83 -0.62 -8.38
CA LYS A 219 21.08 0.09 -8.08
C LYS A 219 20.89 1.53 -7.62
N GLU A 220 19.88 2.22 -8.16
CA GLU A 220 19.57 3.59 -7.73
C GLU A 220 19.00 3.66 -6.29
N ALA A 221 18.38 2.59 -5.79
CA ALA A 221 17.92 2.52 -4.41
C ALA A 221 19.09 2.50 -3.41
N LEU A 222 20.23 1.88 -3.79
CA LEU A 222 21.43 1.82 -2.95
C LEU A 222 22.21 3.14 -2.92
N LYS A 223 21.92 4.07 -3.82
CA LYS A 223 22.63 5.36 -3.97
C LYS A 223 21.83 6.56 -3.50
N ARG A 224 20.58 6.36 -3.10
CA ARG A 224 19.64 7.43 -2.77
C ARG A 224 19.03 7.22 -1.40
N LYS A 225 18.63 8.29 -0.73
CA LYS A 225 17.74 8.18 0.43
C LYS A 225 16.36 7.78 -0.05
N ILE A 226 15.82 6.69 0.50
CA ILE A 226 14.55 6.14 0.07
C ILE A 226 13.43 6.68 0.93
N ILE A 227 12.43 7.30 0.29
CA ILE A 227 11.16 7.67 0.88
C ILE A 227 10.13 6.63 0.42
N ASN A 228 9.83 5.70 1.29
CA ASN A 228 8.86 4.65 1.04
C ASN A 228 7.44 5.19 1.29
N ILE A 229 6.58 5.19 0.26
CA ILE A 229 5.22 5.71 0.35
C ILE A 229 4.18 4.64 -0.04
N PRO A 230 4.09 3.53 0.72
CA PRO A 230 3.14 2.46 0.44
C PRO A 230 1.70 2.94 0.65
N ILE A 231 0.76 2.42 -0.13
CA ILE A 231 -0.63 2.39 0.28
C ILE A 231 -0.88 1.17 1.16
N MET A 232 -1.62 1.36 2.25
CA MET A 232 -1.89 0.29 3.21
C MET A 232 -3.03 -0.60 2.73
N LYS A 233 -2.77 -1.90 2.55
CA LYS A 233 -3.71 -2.85 1.94
C LYS A 233 -3.71 -4.18 2.67
N THR A 234 -4.88 -4.77 2.83
CA THR A 234 -4.95 -6.21 3.11
C THR A 234 -4.31 -7.01 1.97
N ASN A 235 -3.82 -8.18 2.31
CA ASN A 235 -3.26 -9.13 1.36
C ASN A 235 -3.69 -10.54 1.76
N PHE A 236 -4.43 -11.23 0.89
CA PHE A 236 -4.96 -12.56 1.18
C PHE A 236 -3.85 -13.61 1.35
N GLN A 237 -2.64 -13.39 0.83
CA GLN A 237 -1.52 -14.32 0.94
C GLN A 237 -0.72 -14.12 2.24
N ILE A 238 -0.37 -12.88 2.58
CA ILE A 238 0.54 -12.55 3.69
C ILE A 238 -0.11 -11.67 4.76
N GLY A 239 -1.41 -11.43 4.68
CA GLY A 239 -2.19 -10.63 5.62
C GLY A 239 -2.19 -9.14 5.31
N LEU A 240 -1.04 -8.52 5.12
CA LEU A 240 -0.88 -7.09 4.87
C LEU A 240 0.14 -6.84 3.75
N SER A 241 -0.17 -5.93 2.82
CA SER A 241 0.80 -5.21 1.99
C SER A 241 0.93 -3.80 2.54
N GLY A 242 2.02 -3.56 3.23
CA GLY A 242 2.31 -2.30 3.93
C GLY A 242 3.71 -1.78 3.64
N ALA A 243 4.32 -1.20 4.65
CA ALA A 243 5.63 -0.57 4.54
C ALA A 243 6.76 -1.58 4.27
N LEU A 244 6.72 -2.74 4.93
CA LEU A 244 7.72 -3.80 4.74
C LEU A 244 7.58 -4.47 3.38
N GLU A 245 6.38 -4.93 3.02
CA GLU A 245 6.16 -5.65 1.76
C GLU A 245 6.53 -4.78 0.55
N ASN A 246 6.25 -3.48 0.62
CA ASN A 246 6.59 -2.57 -0.47
C ASN A 246 8.10 -2.52 -0.80
N LEU A 247 8.98 -2.89 0.14
CA LEU A 247 10.43 -2.97 -0.09
C LEU A 247 10.80 -4.12 -1.03
N SER A 248 10.04 -5.21 -1.06
CA SER A 248 10.29 -6.36 -1.94
C SER A 248 10.37 -5.94 -3.40
N ARG A 249 9.66 -4.88 -3.78
CA ARG A 249 9.64 -4.37 -5.14
C ARG A 249 10.82 -3.46 -5.51
N LEU A 250 11.81 -3.34 -4.62
CA LEU A 250 13.13 -2.80 -4.95
C LEU A 250 14.05 -3.88 -5.53
N THR A 251 13.66 -5.15 -5.48
CA THR A 251 14.44 -6.27 -6.01
C THR A 251 13.99 -6.66 -7.42
N ASP A 252 14.81 -7.41 -8.15
CA ASP A 252 14.44 -7.91 -9.47
C ASP A 252 13.33 -8.99 -9.39
N ASN A 253 12.71 -9.28 -10.54
CA ASN A 253 11.62 -10.24 -10.62
C ASN A 253 12.00 -11.66 -10.17
N GLN A 254 13.26 -12.07 -10.40
CA GLN A 254 13.72 -13.38 -9.98
C GLN A 254 13.87 -13.45 -8.47
N THR A 255 14.53 -12.47 -7.87
CA THR A 255 14.66 -12.36 -6.41
C THR A 255 13.29 -12.33 -5.72
N GLN A 256 12.30 -11.61 -6.28
CA GLN A 256 10.93 -11.64 -5.73
C GLN A 256 10.33 -13.05 -5.76
N ARG A 257 10.48 -13.78 -6.86
CA ARG A 257 10.00 -15.17 -6.94
C ARG A 257 10.69 -16.06 -5.91
N ASP A 258 12.02 -15.91 -5.78
CA ASP A 258 12.82 -16.69 -4.84
C ASP A 258 12.41 -16.40 -3.39
N MET A 259 12.18 -15.13 -3.03
CA MET A 259 11.66 -14.75 -1.71
C MET A 259 10.34 -15.44 -1.38
N PHE A 260 9.40 -15.53 -2.32
CA PHE A 260 8.14 -16.25 -2.11
C PHE A 260 8.35 -17.78 -2.07
N TYR A 261 9.28 -18.31 -2.85
CA TYR A 261 9.67 -19.73 -2.83
C TYR A 261 10.26 -20.13 -1.49
N ASP A 262 11.21 -19.33 -0.98
CA ASP A 262 11.95 -19.60 0.27
C ASP A 262 11.19 -19.23 1.54
N ASP A 263 10.00 -18.70 1.43
CA ASP A 263 9.18 -18.13 2.47
C ASP A 263 9.37 -16.61 2.65
N ILE A 264 8.40 -15.88 2.11
CA ILE A 264 8.39 -14.40 2.16
C ILE A 264 8.38 -13.86 3.60
N GLU A 265 7.78 -14.60 4.55
CA GLU A 265 7.73 -14.19 5.96
C GLU A 265 9.11 -14.18 6.63
N GLN A 266 10.04 -14.99 6.13
CA GLN A 266 11.42 -15.03 6.61
C GLN A 266 12.35 -14.10 5.81
N THR A 267 12.11 -13.94 4.52
CA THR A 267 13.00 -13.19 3.63
C THR A 267 12.77 -11.68 3.68
N LEU A 268 11.52 -11.21 3.87
CA LEU A 268 11.21 -9.78 4.02
C LEU A 268 11.93 -9.11 5.19
N PRO A 269 11.99 -9.69 6.41
CA PRO A 269 12.78 -9.13 7.51
C PRO A 269 14.26 -8.95 7.18
N LYS A 270 14.86 -9.90 6.47
CA LYS A 270 16.26 -9.82 6.04
C LYS A 270 16.50 -8.69 5.04
N LEU A 271 15.60 -8.52 4.07
CA LEU A 271 15.66 -7.40 3.12
C LEU A 271 15.51 -6.05 3.83
N ALA A 272 14.57 -5.94 4.77
CA ALA A 272 14.33 -4.71 5.53
C ALA A 272 15.54 -4.27 6.38
N LYS A 273 16.35 -5.22 6.87
CA LYS A 273 17.62 -4.91 7.56
C LYS A 273 18.69 -4.36 6.63
N ALA A 274 18.68 -4.77 5.35
CA ALA A 274 19.66 -4.34 4.36
C ALA A 274 19.37 -2.95 3.77
N ILE A 275 18.12 -2.49 3.80
CA ILE A 275 17.69 -1.26 3.11
C ILE A 275 17.14 -0.26 4.11
N SER A 276 17.87 0.85 4.28
CA SER A 276 17.40 1.96 5.12
C SER A 276 16.37 2.81 4.38
N VAL A 277 15.22 3.02 5.01
CA VAL A 277 14.13 3.82 4.45
C VAL A 277 13.54 4.76 5.49
N PHE A 278 12.93 5.84 5.03
CA PHE A 278 11.93 6.58 5.81
C PHE A 278 10.56 6.32 5.18
N THR A 279 9.59 5.93 5.98
CA THR A 279 8.26 5.59 5.47
C THR A 279 7.25 6.68 5.79
N ILE A 280 6.45 7.05 4.78
CA ILE A 280 5.24 7.84 4.91
C ILE A 280 4.13 7.02 4.27
N ALA A 281 3.35 6.32 5.08
CA ALA A 281 2.36 5.37 4.57
C ALA A 281 1.01 6.04 4.30
N ASP A 282 0.47 5.76 3.12
CA ASP A 282 -0.85 6.22 2.67
C ASP A 282 -1.95 5.29 3.21
N ALA A 283 -2.56 5.69 4.31
CA ALA A 283 -3.79 5.11 4.83
C ALA A 283 -4.98 6.08 4.65
N THR A 284 -4.94 6.95 3.65
CA THR A 284 -6.07 7.84 3.33
C THR A 284 -7.22 7.04 2.72
N ASN A 285 -6.91 6.20 1.76
CA ASN A 285 -7.85 5.32 1.08
C ASN A 285 -7.21 3.94 0.92
N GLY A 286 -7.08 3.22 2.03
CA GLY A 286 -6.52 1.87 2.05
C GLY A 286 -7.41 0.86 1.33
N LEU A 287 -6.94 -0.38 1.20
CA LEU A 287 -7.69 -1.49 0.61
C LEU A 287 -7.97 -2.55 1.69
N GLN A 288 -9.20 -3.06 1.74
CA GLN A 288 -9.64 -4.10 2.67
C GLN A 288 -10.19 -5.33 1.93
N GLY A 289 -10.41 -6.44 2.64
CA GLY A 289 -10.91 -7.70 2.07
C GLY A 289 -9.86 -8.41 1.22
N GLN A 290 -10.22 -8.86 0.03
CA GLN A 290 -9.36 -9.66 -0.87
C GLN A 290 -8.31 -8.83 -1.62
N GLY A 291 -7.60 -7.94 -0.89
CA GLY A 291 -6.43 -7.26 -1.44
C GLY A 291 -5.30 -8.25 -1.79
N PRO A 292 -4.24 -7.76 -2.45
CA PRO A 292 -3.87 -6.36 -2.68
C PRO A 292 -4.36 -5.76 -4.01
N LEU A 293 -5.16 -6.48 -4.77
CA LEU A 293 -5.65 -6.10 -6.11
C LEU A 293 -7.13 -5.69 -6.08
N ALA A 294 -7.72 -5.50 -7.27
CA ALA A 294 -9.06 -4.97 -7.49
C ALA A 294 -10.22 -5.86 -6.98
N LEU A 295 -9.94 -7.00 -6.36
CA LEU A 295 -10.91 -7.78 -5.60
C LEU A 295 -11.10 -7.28 -4.17
N GLY A 296 -10.15 -6.50 -3.66
CA GLY A 296 -10.32 -5.75 -2.43
C GLY A 296 -11.30 -4.59 -2.62
N GLU A 297 -11.75 -4.03 -1.51
CA GLU A 297 -12.64 -2.89 -1.45
C GLU A 297 -11.91 -1.69 -0.84
N PRO A 298 -12.12 -0.45 -1.34
CA PRO A 298 -11.57 0.74 -0.69
C PRO A 298 -12.01 0.85 0.77
N ALA A 299 -11.05 1.19 1.64
CA ALA A 299 -11.27 1.45 3.05
C ALA A 299 -10.90 2.91 3.35
N PHE A 300 -11.89 3.78 3.49
CA PHE A 300 -11.70 5.22 3.70
C PHE A 300 -11.24 5.52 5.14
N LEU A 301 -10.00 5.18 5.46
CA LEU A 301 -9.41 5.31 6.79
C LEU A 301 -9.04 6.76 7.10
N ASN A 302 -8.57 7.50 6.09
CA ASN A 302 -8.33 8.93 6.11
C ASN A 302 -7.27 9.37 7.13
N TYR A 303 -6.14 8.64 7.22
CA TYR A 303 -4.98 9.04 8.00
C TYR A 303 -3.65 8.73 7.30
N VAL A 304 -2.60 9.36 7.80
CA VAL A 304 -1.20 9.20 7.38
C VAL A 304 -0.43 8.59 8.53
N LEU A 305 0.47 7.65 8.22
CA LEU A 305 1.46 7.16 9.18
C LEU A 305 2.86 7.59 8.71
N ALA A 306 3.75 7.95 9.64
CA ALA A 306 5.13 8.27 9.29
C ALA A 306 6.11 7.80 10.37
N GLY A 307 7.28 7.30 9.94
CA GLY A 307 8.34 6.85 10.84
C GLY A 307 9.52 6.22 10.10
N LYS A 308 10.58 5.90 10.84
CA LYS A 308 11.79 5.28 10.29
C LYS A 308 11.72 3.76 10.24
N ASN A 309 10.99 3.15 11.16
CA ASN A 309 10.86 1.69 11.24
C ASN A 309 9.61 1.21 10.48
N PRO A 310 9.75 0.61 9.29
CA PRO A 310 8.60 0.16 8.51
C PRO A 310 7.77 -0.93 9.23
N ALA A 311 8.41 -1.78 10.04
CA ALA A 311 7.70 -2.81 10.82
C ALA A 311 6.82 -2.18 11.90
N ALA A 312 7.29 -1.11 12.55
CA ALA A 312 6.51 -0.38 13.54
C ALA A 312 5.28 0.28 12.91
N LEU A 313 5.41 0.86 11.70
CA LEU A 313 4.26 1.42 10.98
C LEU A 313 3.22 0.33 10.66
N ASP A 314 3.67 -0.81 10.14
CA ASP A 314 2.79 -1.93 9.79
C ASP A 314 2.10 -2.50 11.03
N ALA A 315 2.81 -2.63 12.16
CA ALA A 315 2.23 -3.08 13.44
C ALA A 315 1.15 -2.11 13.95
N ILE A 316 1.43 -0.80 13.93
CA ILE A 316 0.45 0.23 14.33
C ILE A 316 -0.76 0.25 13.39
N PHE A 317 -0.54 0.02 12.08
CA PHE A 317 -1.66 -0.12 11.15
C PHE A 317 -2.53 -1.34 11.48
N CYS A 318 -1.91 -2.50 11.76
CA CYS A 318 -2.65 -3.70 12.17
C CYS A 318 -3.48 -3.43 13.43
N GLU A 319 -2.93 -2.75 14.42
CA GLU A 319 -3.65 -2.39 15.64
C GLU A 319 -4.81 -1.41 15.37
N ALA A 320 -4.55 -0.35 14.58
CA ALA A 320 -5.57 0.64 14.19
C ALA A 320 -6.75 0.02 13.44
N THR A 321 -6.49 -1.02 12.65
CA THR A 321 -7.49 -1.69 11.80
C THR A 321 -8.01 -3.00 12.38
N MET A 322 -7.54 -3.39 13.57
CA MET A 322 -7.89 -4.65 14.23
C MET A 322 -7.56 -5.88 13.32
N LEU A 323 -6.58 -5.74 12.45
CA LEU A 323 -6.06 -6.82 11.62
C LEU A 323 -5.10 -7.69 12.45
N LYS A 324 -5.13 -9.00 12.25
CA LYS A 324 -4.12 -9.87 12.86
C LYS A 324 -2.75 -9.53 12.27
N MET A 325 -1.78 -9.23 13.11
CA MET A 325 -0.43 -8.90 12.67
C MET A 325 0.26 -10.12 12.04
N PRO A 326 0.74 -10.02 10.80
CA PRO A 326 1.52 -11.07 10.15
C PRO A 326 2.84 -11.38 10.86
N MET A 327 3.35 -12.60 10.69
CA MET A 327 4.58 -13.07 11.34
C MET A 327 5.81 -12.25 10.93
N TYR A 328 5.94 -11.91 9.63
CA TYR A 328 7.09 -11.14 9.12
C TYR A 328 7.18 -9.73 9.75
N ILE A 329 6.06 -9.14 10.14
CA ILE A 329 6.06 -7.85 10.86
C ILE A 329 6.60 -8.09 12.29
N ALA A 330 6.06 -9.09 12.99
CA ALA A 330 6.48 -9.41 14.34
C ALA A 330 7.98 -9.73 14.43
N SER A 331 8.52 -10.52 13.48
CA SER A 331 9.93 -10.86 13.43
C SER A 331 10.85 -9.71 12.97
N SER A 332 10.30 -8.66 12.36
CA SER A 332 11.05 -7.45 11.99
C SER A 332 11.08 -6.38 13.10
N LEU A 333 10.28 -6.53 14.15
CA LEU A 333 10.28 -5.62 15.29
C LEU A 333 11.42 -5.95 16.25
N ASN A 334 12.12 -4.92 16.72
CA ASN A 334 13.13 -5.03 17.79
C ASN A 334 12.55 -4.68 19.17
N ILE A 335 11.28 -4.32 19.23
CA ILE A 335 10.54 -3.92 20.44
C ILE A 335 9.16 -4.59 20.44
N GLU A 336 8.57 -4.71 21.62
CA GLU A 336 7.19 -5.18 21.73
C GLU A 336 6.22 -4.18 21.09
N PRO A 337 5.18 -4.62 20.37
CA PRO A 337 4.22 -3.72 19.70
C PRO A 337 3.61 -2.68 20.64
N LYS A 338 3.33 -3.05 21.90
CA LYS A 338 2.78 -2.15 22.93
C LYS A 338 3.73 -1.02 23.35
N ASP A 339 5.04 -1.20 23.09
CA ASP A 339 6.09 -0.24 23.47
C ASP A 339 6.43 0.72 22.32
N ILE A 340 5.78 0.58 21.15
CA ILE A 340 5.92 1.51 20.04
C ILE A 340 5.35 2.86 20.45
N GLU A 341 6.21 3.88 20.44
CA GLU A 341 5.76 5.25 20.76
C GLU A 341 4.88 5.80 19.63
N ILE A 342 3.67 6.23 19.96
CA ILE A 342 2.72 6.80 19.01
C ILE A 342 2.59 8.29 19.29
N VAL A 343 2.79 9.12 18.26
CA VAL A 343 2.64 10.57 18.33
C VAL A 343 1.56 11.07 17.37
N GLY A 344 0.96 12.21 17.68
CA GLY A 344 -0.12 12.80 16.88
C GLY A 344 -1.50 12.42 17.39
N ASN A 345 -2.29 11.68 16.61
CA ASN A 345 -3.60 11.23 17.04
C ASN A 345 -3.51 9.99 17.93
N GLU A 346 -4.40 9.90 18.89
CA GLU A 346 -4.56 8.69 19.68
C GLU A 346 -5.04 7.54 18.80
N LEU A 347 -4.36 6.40 18.85
CA LEU A 347 -4.70 5.25 18.02
C LEU A 347 -6.12 4.75 18.28
N ASP A 348 -6.53 4.67 19.56
CA ASP A 348 -7.87 4.23 19.93
C ASP A 348 -8.97 5.14 19.33
N ALA A 349 -8.66 6.43 19.13
CA ALA A 349 -9.58 7.35 18.48
C ALA A 349 -9.72 7.09 16.95
N LEU A 350 -8.77 6.38 16.37
CA LEU A 350 -8.73 6.05 14.95
C LEU A 350 -9.06 4.59 14.63
N LYS A 351 -9.19 3.74 15.66
CA LYS A 351 -9.52 2.31 15.45
C LYS A 351 -10.75 2.14 14.56
N TYR A 352 -10.58 1.34 13.52
CA TYR A 352 -11.63 1.01 12.56
C TYR A 352 -11.41 -0.42 12.07
N PRO A 353 -12.30 -1.37 12.40
CA PRO A 353 -12.16 -2.76 11.97
C PRO A 353 -12.36 -2.86 10.46
N ILE A 354 -11.31 -3.26 9.74
CA ILE A 354 -11.39 -3.50 8.30
C ILE A 354 -11.78 -4.95 8.00
N LYS A 355 -12.32 -5.17 6.81
CA LYS A 355 -12.57 -6.54 6.31
C LYS A 355 -11.24 -7.28 6.20
N ARG A 356 -11.18 -8.47 6.80
CA ARG A 356 -9.99 -9.33 6.72
C ARG A 356 -9.93 -10.02 5.36
N PRO A 357 -8.73 -10.30 4.85
CA PRO A 357 -8.59 -11.19 3.69
C PRO A 357 -8.93 -12.62 4.10
N ASP A 358 -9.53 -13.37 3.18
CA ASP A 358 -9.72 -14.81 3.33
C ASP A 358 -8.91 -15.52 2.23
N PRO A 359 -7.83 -16.21 2.56
CA PRO A 359 -7.01 -16.91 1.58
C PRO A 359 -7.74 -18.04 0.86
N ASN A 360 -8.86 -18.52 1.41
CA ASN A 360 -9.68 -19.57 0.81
C ASN A 360 -10.83 -19.00 -0.04
N ASP A 361 -11.10 -17.70 0.07
CA ASP A 361 -12.15 -17.07 -0.74
C ASP A 361 -11.64 -16.83 -2.16
N THR A 362 -12.27 -17.46 -3.12
CA THR A 362 -11.99 -17.26 -4.54
C THR A 362 -13.15 -16.50 -5.19
N PRO A 363 -12.89 -15.74 -6.26
CA PRO A 363 -13.97 -15.04 -6.97
C PRO A 363 -15.02 -15.98 -7.58
N HIS A 364 -14.75 -17.26 -7.63
CA HIS A 364 -15.62 -18.24 -8.24
C HIS A 364 -15.87 -19.44 -7.29
N PRO A 365 -17.10 -19.73 -6.88
CA PRO A 365 -17.40 -20.73 -5.85
C PRO A 365 -17.11 -22.17 -6.26
N ASP A 366 -17.08 -22.46 -7.58
CA ASP A 366 -16.80 -23.81 -8.09
C ASP A 366 -15.29 -24.01 -8.37
N ILE A 367 -14.44 -23.05 -7.95
CA ILE A 367 -12.98 -23.11 -8.09
C ILE A 367 -12.34 -23.14 -6.71
N LYS A 368 -11.65 -24.24 -6.42
CA LYS A 368 -10.79 -24.37 -5.23
C LYS A 368 -9.33 -24.16 -5.60
N VAL A 369 -8.58 -23.50 -4.74
CA VAL A 369 -7.16 -23.26 -4.94
C VAL A 369 -6.34 -24.15 -4.03
N ILE A 370 -5.35 -24.83 -4.62
CA ILE A 370 -4.35 -25.60 -3.90
C ILE A 370 -3.02 -24.85 -4.06
N ASP A 371 -2.60 -24.17 -3.00
CA ASP A 371 -1.42 -23.30 -3.03
C ASP A 371 -0.13 -24.08 -2.77
N GLY A 372 0.75 -24.11 -3.77
CA GLY A 372 2.11 -24.59 -3.71
C GLY A 372 3.13 -23.45 -3.57
N LYS A 373 2.94 -22.52 -2.68
CA LYS A 373 3.74 -21.29 -2.47
C LYS A 373 3.74 -20.39 -3.72
N ALA A 374 2.56 -20.02 -4.18
CA ALA A 374 2.38 -19.18 -5.34
C ALA A 374 2.90 -17.76 -5.11
N CYS A 375 3.60 -17.22 -6.10
CA CYS A 375 4.01 -15.82 -6.10
C CYS A 375 2.84 -14.90 -6.55
N PRO A 376 2.94 -13.59 -6.31
CA PRO A 376 1.90 -12.63 -6.72
C PRO A 376 1.50 -12.68 -8.19
N ALA A 377 2.42 -13.07 -9.10
CA ALA A 377 2.10 -13.19 -10.52
C ALA A 377 1.10 -14.31 -10.81
N CYS A 378 1.33 -15.51 -10.25
CA CYS A 378 0.40 -16.63 -10.38
C CYS A 378 -0.98 -16.31 -9.77
N LEU A 379 -0.99 -15.63 -8.62
CA LEU A 379 -2.22 -15.22 -7.96
C LEU A 379 -2.97 -14.16 -8.76
N ASN A 380 -2.26 -13.18 -9.34
CA ASN A 380 -2.86 -12.19 -10.22
C ASN A 380 -3.49 -12.84 -11.47
N LEU A 381 -2.78 -13.80 -12.08
CA LEU A 381 -3.32 -14.57 -13.20
C LEU A 381 -4.59 -15.33 -12.79
N LEU A 382 -4.55 -16.07 -11.67
CA LEU A 382 -5.69 -16.80 -11.14
C LEU A 382 -6.91 -15.87 -10.97
N TYR A 383 -6.75 -14.76 -10.25
CA TYR A 383 -7.87 -13.87 -9.98
C TYR A 383 -8.36 -13.13 -11.24
N SER A 384 -7.46 -12.78 -12.14
CA SER A 384 -7.83 -12.20 -13.43
C SER A 384 -8.69 -13.14 -14.27
N LEU A 385 -8.37 -14.43 -14.26
CA LEU A 385 -9.15 -15.46 -14.99
C LEU A 385 -10.49 -15.74 -14.30
N THR A 386 -10.45 -16.01 -12.99
CA THR A 386 -11.66 -16.44 -12.23
C THR A 386 -12.69 -15.31 -12.11
N SER A 387 -12.26 -14.06 -11.98
CA SER A 387 -13.16 -12.90 -11.96
C SER A 387 -13.98 -12.72 -13.26
N LYS A 388 -13.46 -13.20 -14.38
CA LYS A 388 -14.17 -13.16 -15.68
C LYS A 388 -15.21 -14.27 -15.83
N LEU A 389 -15.16 -15.27 -14.95
CA LEU A 389 -16.08 -16.39 -14.91
C LEU A 389 -17.18 -16.22 -13.84
N VAL A 390 -17.13 -15.12 -13.06
CA VAL A 390 -18.13 -14.84 -12.04
C VAL A 390 -19.55 -14.83 -12.62
N GLY A 391 -20.45 -15.58 -11.98
CA GLY A 391 -21.84 -15.77 -12.41
C GLY A 391 -22.06 -16.96 -13.33
N LEU A 392 -21.01 -17.59 -13.84
CA LEU A 392 -21.11 -18.92 -14.46
C LEU A 392 -21.10 -19.98 -13.35
N ARG A 393 -21.87 -21.04 -13.53
CA ARG A 393 -21.90 -22.20 -12.61
C ARG A 393 -21.56 -23.46 -13.41
N GLY A 394 -20.87 -24.39 -12.78
CA GLY A 394 -20.43 -25.60 -13.44
C GLY A 394 -19.97 -26.65 -12.44
N GLN A 395 -19.09 -27.53 -12.87
CA GLN A 395 -18.50 -28.55 -12.01
C GLN A 395 -17.32 -27.98 -11.23
N GLU A 396 -17.11 -28.44 -10.00
CA GLU A 396 -15.97 -28.06 -9.18
C GLU A 396 -14.64 -28.43 -9.86
N ILE A 397 -13.69 -27.49 -9.90
CA ILE A 397 -12.33 -27.71 -10.34
C ILE A 397 -11.32 -27.25 -9.27
N ASN A 398 -10.20 -27.96 -9.20
CA ASN A 398 -9.08 -27.60 -8.33
C ASN A 398 -7.98 -26.96 -9.17
N ILE A 399 -7.56 -25.74 -8.82
CA ILE A 399 -6.44 -25.06 -9.47
C ILE A 399 -5.22 -25.15 -8.56
N VAL A 400 -4.19 -25.84 -9.03
CA VAL A 400 -2.89 -25.97 -8.34
C VAL A 400 -1.96 -24.88 -8.87
N ILE A 401 -1.40 -24.06 -7.97
CA ILE A 401 -0.53 -22.92 -8.29
C ILE A 401 0.77 -22.97 -7.48
N GLY A 402 1.80 -22.32 -7.99
CA GLY A 402 3.08 -22.16 -7.29
C GLY A 402 4.13 -23.23 -7.60
N PRO A 403 5.39 -23.03 -7.20
CA PRO A 403 6.51 -23.89 -7.56
C PRO A 403 6.63 -25.17 -6.69
N CYS A 404 6.00 -25.21 -5.51
CA CYS A 404 6.07 -26.33 -4.56
C CYS A 404 4.95 -27.36 -4.76
N ILE A 405 4.57 -27.67 -5.99
CA ILE A 405 3.55 -28.69 -6.24
C ILE A 405 4.10 -30.09 -5.99
N THR A 406 3.21 -30.96 -5.52
CA THR A 406 3.48 -32.39 -5.33
C THR A 406 2.44 -33.26 -6.04
N PRO A 407 2.73 -34.54 -6.32
CA PRO A 407 1.74 -35.44 -6.92
C PRO A 407 0.44 -35.54 -6.12
N GLU A 408 0.51 -35.48 -4.78
CA GLU A 408 -0.64 -35.55 -3.88
C GLU A 408 -1.58 -34.35 -4.01
N MET A 409 -1.07 -33.21 -4.44
CA MET A 409 -1.88 -32.02 -4.72
C MET A 409 -2.74 -32.17 -5.97
N VAL A 410 -2.40 -33.13 -6.85
CA VAL A 410 -3.06 -33.34 -8.14
C VAL A 410 -3.88 -34.62 -8.15
N TYR A 411 -3.27 -35.74 -7.74
CA TYR A 411 -3.95 -37.03 -7.79
C TYR A 411 -5.05 -37.14 -6.71
N ASN A 412 -6.15 -37.78 -7.06
CA ASN A 412 -7.33 -37.94 -6.18
C ASN A 412 -8.08 -36.66 -5.81
N LYS A 413 -7.87 -35.56 -6.57
CA LYS A 413 -8.55 -34.28 -6.34
C LYS A 413 -9.67 -33.99 -7.36
N GLY A 414 -10.09 -34.95 -8.14
CA GLY A 414 -11.07 -34.74 -9.20
C GLY A 414 -10.47 -33.96 -10.39
N ARG A 415 -11.16 -32.94 -10.90
CA ARG A 415 -10.68 -32.16 -12.02
C ARG A 415 -9.63 -31.15 -11.55
N VAL A 416 -8.43 -31.26 -12.09
CA VAL A 416 -7.29 -30.40 -11.70
C VAL A 416 -6.76 -29.63 -12.89
N VAL A 417 -6.43 -28.37 -12.65
CA VAL A 417 -5.72 -27.48 -13.56
C VAL A 417 -4.45 -26.97 -12.88
N ILE A 418 -3.32 -27.06 -13.55
CA ILE A 418 -2.05 -26.51 -13.08
C ILE A 418 -1.86 -25.13 -13.71
N LEU A 419 -1.75 -24.09 -12.91
CA LEU A 419 -1.71 -22.69 -13.33
C LEU A 419 -0.37 -22.03 -12.99
N GLY A 420 0.22 -21.36 -13.99
CA GLY A 420 1.43 -20.56 -13.86
C GLY A 420 2.71 -21.31 -14.25
N ASP A 421 3.68 -20.58 -14.82
CA ASP A 421 4.89 -21.13 -15.43
C ASP A 421 5.70 -22.03 -14.50
N CYS A 422 5.87 -21.63 -13.24
CA CYS A 422 6.63 -22.42 -12.27
C CYS A 422 5.95 -23.77 -11.98
N ALA A 423 4.63 -23.74 -11.77
CA ALA A 423 3.81 -24.94 -11.51
C ALA A 423 3.81 -25.87 -12.72
N VAL A 424 3.63 -25.32 -13.91
CA VAL A 424 3.61 -26.08 -15.18
C VAL A 424 4.95 -26.75 -15.44
N ARG A 425 6.07 -26.03 -15.23
CA ARG A 425 7.42 -26.59 -15.35
C ARG A 425 7.64 -27.71 -14.35
N LYS A 426 7.30 -27.49 -13.08
CA LYS A 426 7.45 -28.50 -12.02
C LYS A 426 6.63 -29.74 -12.28
N ALA A 427 5.40 -29.58 -12.76
CA ALA A 427 4.55 -30.69 -13.18
C ALA A 427 5.16 -31.49 -14.34
N GLY A 428 5.82 -30.81 -15.28
CA GLY A 428 6.56 -31.45 -16.37
C GLY A 428 7.73 -32.29 -15.86
N GLU A 429 8.54 -31.77 -14.95
CA GLU A 429 9.66 -32.49 -14.30
C GLU A 429 9.16 -33.76 -13.58
N MET A 430 8.02 -33.66 -12.92
CA MET A 430 7.41 -34.76 -12.16
C MET A 430 6.53 -35.67 -13.02
N ARG A 431 6.38 -35.40 -14.31
CA ARG A 431 5.51 -36.11 -15.26
C ARG A 431 4.05 -36.20 -14.81
N ILE A 432 3.56 -35.10 -14.18
CA ILE A 432 2.16 -35.00 -13.75
C ILE A 432 1.30 -34.73 -14.98
N ASP A 433 0.29 -35.59 -15.20
CA ASP A 433 -0.71 -35.44 -16.25
C ASP A 433 -1.94 -34.71 -15.72
N ALA A 434 -2.09 -33.44 -16.10
CA ALA A 434 -3.22 -32.58 -15.79
C ALA A 434 -3.31 -31.44 -16.81
N ALA A 435 -4.46 -30.78 -16.90
CA ALA A 435 -4.61 -29.57 -17.71
C ALA A 435 -3.65 -28.48 -17.21
N LYS A 436 -2.97 -27.80 -18.13
CA LYS A 436 -1.92 -26.81 -17.83
C LYS A 436 -2.25 -25.47 -18.46
N ILE A 437 -2.06 -24.39 -17.69
CA ILE A 437 -2.21 -23.01 -18.12
C ILE A 437 -0.94 -22.25 -17.70
N ASP A 438 -0.15 -21.82 -18.66
CA ASP A 438 1.05 -21.02 -18.45
C ASP A 438 0.86 -19.58 -18.93
N GLU A 439 1.83 -18.71 -18.64
CA GLU A 439 1.80 -17.29 -19.06
C GLU A 439 1.94 -17.13 -20.58
N LYS A 440 2.40 -18.16 -21.29
CA LYS A 440 2.54 -18.16 -22.77
C LYS A 440 1.22 -18.46 -23.46
N THR A 441 0.27 -19.05 -22.75
CA THR A 441 -1.07 -19.30 -23.27
C THR A 441 -1.84 -17.99 -23.39
N ASP A 442 -2.47 -17.76 -24.52
CA ASP A 442 -3.28 -16.56 -24.74
C ASP A 442 -4.42 -16.42 -23.70
N ALA A 443 -4.63 -15.21 -23.18
CA ALA A 443 -5.61 -14.97 -22.12
C ALA A 443 -7.05 -15.41 -22.46
N VAL A 444 -7.43 -15.36 -23.75
CA VAL A 444 -8.73 -15.84 -24.22
C VAL A 444 -8.75 -17.37 -24.25
N GLU A 445 -7.66 -17.99 -24.67
CA GLU A 445 -7.52 -19.46 -24.65
C GLU A 445 -7.53 -20.01 -23.23
N GLN A 446 -6.87 -19.34 -22.30
CA GLN A 446 -6.91 -19.67 -20.87
C GLN A 446 -8.36 -19.65 -20.34
N LEU A 447 -9.13 -18.61 -20.65
CA LEU A 447 -10.54 -18.49 -20.27
C LEU A 447 -11.43 -19.57 -20.92
N VAL A 448 -11.19 -19.86 -22.19
CA VAL A 448 -11.92 -20.90 -22.91
C VAL A 448 -11.63 -22.28 -22.31
N LEU A 449 -10.37 -22.56 -21.96
CA LEU A 449 -9.99 -23.81 -21.31
C LEU A 449 -10.64 -23.97 -19.93
N LEU A 450 -10.55 -22.93 -19.08
CA LEU A 450 -11.19 -22.96 -17.77
C LEU A 450 -12.71 -23.11 -17.86
N LYS A 451 -13.35 -22.41 -18.79
CA LYS A 451 -14.79 -22.57 -19.04
C LYS A 451 -15.14 -23.99 -19.44
N LYS A 452 -14.35 -24.60 -20.33
CA LYS A 452 -14.55 -25.99 -20.76
C LYS A 452 -14.40 -26.97 -19.59
N LEU A 453 -13.42 -26.73 -18.73
CA LEU A 453 -13.17 -27.58 -17.56
C LEU A 453 -14.24 -27.44 -16.49
N LEU A 454 -14.82 -26.25 -16.32
CA LEU A 454 -16.00 -26.04 -15.47
C LEU A 454 -17.28 -26.67 -16.06
N GLU A 455 -17.25 -27.05 -17.33
CA GLU A 455 -18.44 -27.56 -18.07
C GLU A 455 -19.65 -26.63 -17.93
N THR A 456 -19.41 -25.33 -17.96
CA THR A 456 -20.46 -24.32 -17.78
C THR A 456 -21.00 -23.83 -19.11
N GLU A 457 -22.29 -23.64 -19.18
CA GLU A 457 -22.95 -22.89 -20.25
C GLU A 457 -22.85 -21.39 -19.97
N GLY A 458 -22.79 -20.58 -20.99
CA GLY A 458 -22.68 -19.13 -20.84
C GLY A 458 -21.37 -18.58 -21.43
N LYS A 459 -21.20 -17.26 -21.41
CA LYS A 459 -20.03 -16.58 -21.99
C LYS A 459 -19.18 -15.91 -20.90
N PRO A 460 -17.85 -16.15 -20.89
CA PRO A 460 -16.96 -15.42 -19.99
C PRO A 460 -17.03 -13.90 -20.26
N ARG A 461 -16.77 -13.09 -19.25
CA ARG A 461 -16.70 -11.63 -19.38
C ARG A 461 -15.40 -11.20 -20.08
N ILE A 462 -15.36 -11.34 -21.40
CA ILE A 462 -14.22 -10.93 -22.23
C ILE A 462 -14.40 -9.47 -22.64
N THR A 463 -13.48 -8.61 -22.22
CA THR A 463 -13.49 -7.19 -22.60
C THR A 463 -12.88 -6.95 -23.97
N PRO A 464 -13.15 -5.80 -24.64
CA PRO A 464 -12.45 -5.43 -25.87
C PRO A 464 -10.94 -5.42 -25.72
N VAL A 465 -10.42 -5.03 -24.56
CA VAL A 465 -8.98 -5.01 -24.25
C VAL A 465 -8.39 -6.42 -24.25
N ASP A 466 -9.09 -7.40 -23.68
CA ASP A 466 -8.66 -8.81 -23.69
C ASP A 466 -8.54 -9.32 -25.14
N LYS A 467 -9.48 -8.96 -26.00
CA LYS A 467 -9.46 -9.35 -27.42
C LYS A 467 -8.30 -8.71 -28.19
N VAL A 468 -7.96 -7.46 -27.89
CA VAL A 468 -6.81 -6.76 -28.51
C VAL A 468 -5.50 -7.39 -28.04
N LYS A 469 -5.33 -7.61 -26.72
CA LYS A 469 -4.15 -8.29 -26.17
C LYS A 469 -3.95 -9.68 -26.79
N SER A 470 -5.02 -10.48 -26.88
CA SER A 470 -5.00 -11.78 -27.53
C SER A 470 -4.52 -11.72 -28.97
N LYS A 471 -5.05 -10.77 -29.77
CA LYS A 471 -4.60 -10.59 -31.17
C LYS A 471 -3.13 -10.19 -31.26
N MET A 472 -2.66 -9.31 -30.37
CA MET A 472 -1.25 -8.90 -30.33
C MET A 472 -0.33 -10.06 -29.95
N THR A 473 -0.68 -10.86 -28.95
CA THR A 473 0.10 -12.05 -28.56
C THR A 473 0.21 -13.05 -29.70
N LYS A 474 -0.90 -13.31 -30.41
CA LYS A 474 -0.91 -14.17 -31.61
C LYS A 474 -0.09 -13.63 -32.79
N LEU A 475 -0.04 -12.31 -32.96
CA LEU A 475 0.81 -11.66 -33.98
C LEU A 475 2.30 -11.77 -33.61
N LEU A 476 2.66 -11.48 -32.35
CA LEU A 476 4.03 -11.57 -31.87
C LEU A 476 4.57 -13.01 -31.90
N SER A 477 3.76 -14.00 -31.55
CA SER A 477 4.16 -15.41 -31.62
C SER A 477 4.39 -15.91 -33.06
N LYS A 478 3.84 -15.26 -34.07
CA LYS A 478 4.10 -15.54 -35.48
C LYS A 478 5.36 -14.85 -36.03
N VAL A 479 5.82 -13.79 -35.40
CA VAL A 479 7.02 -13.02 -35.82
C VAL A 479 8.29 -13.58 -35.17
N ILE A 480 8.16 -14.28 -34.03
CA ILE A 480 9.28 -14.86 -33.25
C ILE A 480 9.53 -16.34 -33.64
N ARG A 481 8.72 -16.91 -34.53
CA ARG A 481 8.98 -18.17 -35.21
C ARG A 481 9.59 -17.86 -36.60
#